data_9a0393014d666ed6656c59a6647316f0
#
_entry.id   9a0393014d666ed6656c59a6647316f0
#
_cell.length_a   1.000
_cell.length_b   1.000
_cell.length_c   1.000
_cell.angle_alpha   90.00
_cell.angle_beta   90.00
_cell.angle_gamma   90.00
#
_symmetry.space_group_name_H-M   'P 1'
#
loop_
_entity.id
_entity.type
_entity.pdbx_description
1 polymer ?
#
loop_
_entity_poly.entity_id
_entity_poly.type
_entity_poly.pdbx_seq_one_letter_code
_entity_poly.pdbx_strand_id
1 'polypeptide(L)'
;MVLGDDGTRRPAPGGGPFNTARALARLGVPTAFLGHFSEDQLGRLLADRLAADGASLALASFGPEPSTIAVANIGKDGLAEYEFVIEGTSAPNLTRERIPSELPSEVNALHLGTLGLVLQPMASSLTELVQRENGSRLVMLDPNIRPVLATGPQYRLRLHSLIPQSTIVKVSAEDLTWLYPDLDYRAAAERILEAGVRLVLVTLGAAGGYGATRNSHLSVSAPTIKVVDTIGGGDAFGAAALAWLFDRDALDPELSLTAKDVESLLQFSCLAASLTCTRPGAEPPWRSEMRFPPAS
;
A
#
# COMPACT_ATOMS: atom_id res chain seq x y z
N MET A 1 14.26 -10.67 1.83
CA MET A 1 15.27 -11.67 1.35
C MET A 1 14.53 -12.71 0.52
N VAL A 2 14.91 -12.89 -0.72
CA VAL A 2 14.31 -13.87 -1.64
C VAL A 2 15.35 -14.96 -1.92
N LEU A 3 14.91 -16.23 -1.97
CA LEU A 3 15.75 -17.36 -2.33
C LEU A 3 15.92 -17.38 -3.87
N GLY A 4 17.15 -17.28 -4.36
CA GLY A 4 17.46 -17.42 -5.78
C GLY A 4 17.45 -18.89 -6.21
N ASP A 5 17.39 -19.15 -7.52
CA ASP A 5 17.40 -20.49 -8.12
C ASP A 5 18.69 -21.28 -7.78
N ASP A 6 19.76 -20.58 -7.39
CA ASP A 6 21.04 -21.12 -6.94
C ASP A 6 21.09 -21.44 -5.44
N GLY A 7 19.97 -21.33 -4.73
CA GLY A 7 19.87 -21.52 -3.28
C GLY A 7 20.47 -20.37 -2.45
N THR A 8 20.93 -19.28 -3.07
CA THR A 8 21.43 -18.12 -2.34
C THR A 8 20.28 -17.18 -1.97
N ARG A 9 20.38 -16.59 -0.77
CA ARG A 9 19.44 -15.54 -0.34
C ARG A 9 19.91 -14.18 -0.83
N ARG A 10 19.08 -13.51 -1.64
CA ARG A 10 19.39 -12.17 -2.17
C ARG A 10 18.46 -11.14 -1.53
N PRO A 11 18.97 -9.94 -1.19
CA PRO A 11 18.12 -8.86 -0.73
C PRO A 11 17.16 -8.44 -1.86
N ALA A 12 15.88 -8.38 -1.54
CA ALA A 12 14.87 -7.77 -2.39
C ALA A 12 14.22 -6.63 -1.59
N PRO A 13 14.46 -5.36 -1.95
CA PRO A 13 13.80 -4.22 -1.34
C PRO A 13 12.28 -4.35 -1.46
N GLY A 14 11.56 -4.15 -0.36
CA GLY A 14 10.10 -4.30 -0.37
C GLY A 14 9.43 -3.84 0.92
N GLY A 15 8.12 -3.96 0.93
CA GLY A 15 7.21 -3.51 1.98
C GLY A 15 6.08 -2.69 1.35
N GLY A 16 4.82 -2.90 1.77
CA GLY A 16 3.67 -2.26 1.11
C GLY A 16 3.83 -0.76 0.90
N PRO A 17 3.98 0.08 1.96
CA PRO A 17 4.16 1.53 1.78
C PRO A 17 5.41 1.92 0.98
N PHE A 18 6.50 1.14 1.09
CA PHE A 18 7.72 1.35 0.30
C PHE A 18 7.45 1.13 -1.20
N ASN A 19 6.77 0.05 -1.56
CA ASN A 19 6.42 -0.27 -2.94
C ASN A 19 5.44 0.78 -3.51
N THR A 20 4.46 1.21 -2.70
CA THR A 20 3.50 2.26 -3.08
C THR A 20 4.22 3.59 -3.33
N ALA A 21 5.17 4.00 -2.48
CA ALA A 21 5.93 5.23 -2.67
C ALA A 21 6.77 5.21 -3.95
N ARG A 22 7.43 4.08 -4.25
CA ARG A 22 8.14 3.88 -5.52
C ARG A 22 7.21 4.00 -6.72
N ALA A 23 6.04 3.35 -6.64
CA ALA A 23 5.06 3.37 -7.71
C ALA A 23 4.50 4.78 -7.96
N LEU A 24 4.17 5.53 -6.91
CA LEU A 24 3.72 6.92 -7.00
C LEU A 24 4.78 7.81 -7.66
N ALA A 25 6.03 7.74 -7.21
CA ALA A 25 7.13 8.52 -7.78
C ALA A 25 7.34 8.22 -9.27
N ARG A 26 7.35 6.94 -9.67
CA ARG A 26 7.44 6.52 -11.08
C ARG A 26 6.23 6.94 -11.93
N LEU A 27 5.06 7.08 -11.30
CA LEU A 27 3.87 7.63 -11.94
C LEU A 27 3.86 9.17 -11.98
N GLY A 28 4.94 9.84 -11.54
CA GLY A 28 5.12 11.28 -11.61
C GLY A 28 4.41 12.05 -10.51
N VAL A 29 3.97 11.40 -9.44
CA VAL A 29 3.38 12.07 -8.27
C VAL A 29 4.50 12.49 -7.31
N PRO A 30 4.58 13.78 -6.91
CA PRO A 30 5.48 14.22 -5.84
C PRO A 30 5.22 13.40 -4.58
N THR A 31 6.22 12.62 -4.16
CA THR A 31 6.05 11.62 -3.10
C THR A 31 7.18 11.75 -2.08
N ALA A 32 6.84 11.81 -0.79
CA ALA A 32 7.80 11.71 0.30
C ALA A 32 7.53 10.46 1.12
N PHE A 33 8.60 9.75 1.50
CA PHE A 33 8.52 8.59 2.35
C PHE A 33 8.72 8.99 3.82
N LEU A 34 7.70 8.74 4.64
CA LEU A 34 7.78 8.89 6.10
C LEU A 34 8.06 7.51 6.71
N GLY A 35 9.26 7.34 7.27
CA GLY A 35 9.68 6.07 7.85
C GLY A 35 11.02 6.20 8.59
N HIS A 36 11.43 5.09 9.21
CA HIS A 36 12.71 4.99 9.88
C HIS A 36 13.56 3.88 9.27
N PHE A 37 14.72 4.22 8.72
CA PHE A 37 15.66 3.30 8.08
C PHE A 37 16.84 3.00 8.99
N SER A 38 17.41 1.82 8.78
CA SER A 38 18.73 1.47 9.30
C SER A 38 19.83 2.21 8.55
N GLU A 39 20.93 2.51 9.24
CA GLU A 39 22.18 2.96 8.62
C GLU A 39 23.02 1.82 8.05
N ASP A 40 22.55 0.55 8.17
CA ASP A 40 23.24 -0.60 7.58
C ASP A 40 23.14 -0.63 6.04
N GLN A 41 23.78 -1.63 5.43
CA GLN A 41 23.79 -1.77 3.97
C GLN A 41 22.38 -1.97 3.38
N LEU A 42 21.48 -2.69 4.08
CA LEU A 42 20.12 -2.95 3.60
C LEU A 42 19.22 -1.71 3.73
N GLY A 43 19.36 -0.95 4.82
CA GLY A 43 18.64 0.31 5.00
C GLY A 43 19.04 1.35 3.95
N ARG A 44 20.34 1.45 3.64
CA ARG A 44 20.84 2.29 2.55
C ARG A 44 20.29 1.85 1.20
N LEU A 45 20.29 0.54 0.92
CA LEU A 45 19.72 0.00 -0.31
C LEU A 45 18.24 0.39 -0.50
N LEU A 46 17.44 0.36 0.59
CA LEU A 46 16.04 0.81 0.55
C LEU A 46 15.94 2.32 0.26
N ALA A 47 16.71 3.15 0.97
CA ALA A 47 16.72 4.59 0.79
C ALA A 47 17.16 4.99 -0.63
N ASP A 48 18.26 4.41 -1.13
CA ASP A 48 18.78 4.64 -2.47
C ASP A 48 17.76 4.25 -3.55
N ARG A 49 17.02 3.16 -3.33
CA ARG A 49 16.01 2.70 -4.29
C ARG A 49 14.82 3.66 -4.36
N LEU A 50 14.35 4.19 -3.24
CA LEU A 50 13.31 5.23 -3.20
C LEU A 50 13.78 6.49 -3.94
N ALA A 51 14.98 6.97 -3.63
CA ALA A 51 15.55 8.15 -4.26
C ALA A 51 15.75 7.97 -5.77
N ALA A 52 16.23 6.79 -6.21
CA ALA A 52 16.39 6.46 -7.63
C ALA A 52 15.06 6.42 -8.41
N ASP A 53 13.97 6.06 -7.76
CA ASP A 53 12.63 6.09 -8.34
C ASP A 53 11.98 7.49 -8.26
N GLY A 54 12.62 8.48 -7.59
CA GLY A 54 12.18 9.87 -7.50
C GLY A 54 11.40 10.21 -6.22
N ALA A 55 11.30 9.31 -5.25
CA ALA A 55 10.67 9.62 -3.97
C ALA A 55 11.62 10.43 -3.06
N SER A 56 11.08 11.45 -2.39
CA SER A 56 11.82 12.28 -1.41
C SER A 56 11.99 11.53 -0.09
N LEU A 57 13.17 11.65 0.49
CA LEU A 57 13.51 11.15 1.82
C LEU A 57 13.49 12.26 2.90
N ALA A 58 12.96 13.44 2.58
CA ALA A 58 12.97 14.59 3.50
C ALA A 58 12.19 14.34 4.82
N LEU A 59 11.25 13.37 4.82
CA LEU A 59 10.50 12.96 5.99
C LEU A 59 11.01 11.63 6.58
N ALA A 60 12.08 11.06 6.03
CA ALA A 60 12.68 9.85 6.55
C ALA A 60 13.67 10.15 7.68
N SER A 61 13.78 9.22 8.62
CA SER A 61 14.80 9.24 9.66
C SER A 61 15.69 7.99 9.56
N PHE A 62 16.88 8.07 10.14
CA PHE A 62 17.88 7.00 10.10
C PHE A 62 18.38 6.69 11.51
N GLY A 63 18.79 5.45 11.76
CA GLY A 63 19.34 5.03 13.04
C GLY A 63 20.22 3.79 12.96
N PRO A 64 20.93 3.48 14.04
CA PRO A 64 21.91 2.39 14.09
C PRO A 64 21.28 1.00 14.18
N GLU A 65 19.97 0.90 14.40
CA GLU A 65 19.28 -0.38 14.53
C GLU A 65 19.36 -1.16 13.21
N PRO A 66 19.51 -2.50 13.23
CA PRO A 66 19.58 -3.28 12.01
C PRO A 66 18.29 -3.20 11.19
N SER A 67 18.37 -3.39 9.88
CA SER A 67 17.21 -3.42 9.01
C SER A 67 16.21 -4.51 9.40
N THR A 68 14.90 -4.19 9.31
CA THR A 68 13.82 -5.18 9.42
C THR A 68 13.82 -6.07 8.19
N ILE A 69 13.77 -7.38 8.38
CA ILE A 69 13.88 -8.36 7.31
C ILE A 69 12.65 -9.27 7.29
N ALA A 70 12.07 -9.47 6.10
CA ALA A 70 11.18 -10.57 5.81
C ALA A 70 11.95 -11.62 4.99
N VAL A 71 11.96 -12.86 5.44
CA VAL A 71 12.56 -13.99 4.73
C VAL A 71 11.42 -14.80 4.12
N ALA A 72 11.41 -14.91 2.79
CA ALA A 72 10.50 -15.81 2.11
C ALA A 72 11.19 -17.19 2.00
N ASN A 73 10.62 -18.19 2.64
CA ASN A 73 10.99 -19.58 2.51
C ASN A 73 9.98 -20.26 1.60
N ILE A 74 10.42 -20.79 0.46
CA ILE A 74 9.54 -21.51 -0.45
C ILE A 74 9.46 -22.97 0.04
N GLY A 75 8.26 -23.37 0.49
CA GLY A 75 7.97 -24.74 0.91
C GLY A 75 8.06 -25.73 -0.26
N LYS A 76 8.08 -27.03 0.02
CA LYS A 76 8.09 -28.10 -0.99
C LYS A 76 6.83 -28.12 -1.87
N ASP A 77 5.78 -27.47 -1.42
CA ASP A 77 4.49 -27.26 -2.10
C ASP A 77 4.46 -26.00 -2.99
N GLY A 78 5.60 -25.26 -3.05
CA GLY A 78 5.72 -24.00 -3.81
C GLY A 78 5.08 -22.79 -3.12
N LEU A 79 4.55 -22.93 -1.90
CA LEU A 79 4.02 -21.80 -1.13
C LEU A 79 5.13 -21.06 -0.40
N ALA A 80 5.05 -19.73 -0.39
CA ALA A 80 6.00 -18.90 0.34
C ALA A 80 5.55 -18.74 1.80
N GLU A 81 6.35 -19.25 2.73
CA GLU A 81 6.24 -18.93 4.17
C GLU A 81 7.14 -17.75 4.51
N TYR A 82 6.59 -16.75 5.19
CA TYR A 82 7.35 -15.57 5.58
C TYR A 82 7.74 -15.65 7.04
N GLU A 83 9.04 -15.53 7.29
CA GLU A 83 9.62 -15.30 8.61
C GLU A 83 10.04 -13.83 8.71
N PHE A 84 9.70 -13.18 9.83
CA PHE A 84 10.01 -11.76 10.03
C PHE A 84 11.01 -11.60 11.18
N VAL A 85 12.12 -10.92 10.91
CA VAL A 85 13.07 -10.45 11.92
C VAL A 85 12.73 -8.99 12.21
N ILE A 86 12.11 -8.74 13.36
CA ILE A 86 11.49 -7.44 13.71
C ILE A 86 12.07 -6.86 14.99
N GLU A 87 12.28 -7.68 16.01
CA GLU A 87 12.69 -7.23 17.33
C GLU A 87 14.05 -6.52 17.26
N GLY A 88 14.12 -5.30 17.83
CA GLY A 88 15.34 -4.49 17.83
C GLY A 88 15.73 -3.90 16.47
N THR A 89 14.84 -3.99 15.45
CA THR A 89 15.13 -3.49 14.09
C THR A 89 14.58 -2.07 13.84
N SER A 90 14.97 -1.47 12.71
CA SER A 90 14.70 -0.05 12.41
C SER A 90 13.22 0.25 12.12
N ALA A 91 12.51 -0.55 11.31
CA ALA A 91 11.17 -0.17 10.86
C ALA A 91 10.18 0.14 12.00
N PRO A 92 10.10 -0.66 13.10
CA PRO A 92 9.23 -0.33 14.22
C PRO A 92 9.54 1.02 14.90
N ASN A 93 10.77 1.52 14.79
CA ASN A 93 11.28 2.67 15.52
C ASN A 93 10.88 4.03 14.92
N LEU A 94 9.88 4.08 14.04
CA LEU A 94 9.22 5.34 13.70
C LEU A 94 8.37 5.80 14.90
N THR A 95 9.02 6.44 15.86
CA THR A 95 8.37 6.96 17.06
C THR A 95 7.68 8.29 16.76
N ARG A 96 6.82 8.76 17.69
CA ARG A 96 6.13 10.05 17.59
C ARG A 96 7.09 11.23 17.37
N GLU A 97 8.23 11.21 18.06
CA GLU A 97 9.25 12.27 18.00
C GLU A 97 9.94 12.35 16.64
N ARG A 98 9.88 11.26 15.86
CA ARG A 98 10.42 11.19 14.49
C ARG A 98 9.42 11.61 13.42
N ILE A 99 8.17 11.81 13.81
CA ILE A 99 7.14 12.35 12.91
C ILE A 99 7.10 13.88 13.12
N PRO A 100 7.19 14.69 12.05
CA PRO A 100 7.07 16.14 12.18
C PRO A 100 5.78 16.55 12.90
N SER A 101 5.87 17.55 13.78
CA SER A 101 4.70 18.11 14.46
C SER A 101 3.67 18.68 13.50
N GLU A 102 4.15 19.20 12.36
CA GLU A 102 3.33 19.67 11.24
C GLU A 102 3.92 19.08 9.95
N LEU A 103 3.05 18.53 9.11
CA LEU A 103 3.46 18.11 7.77
C LEU A 103 3.53 19.33 6.85
N PRO A 104 4.42 19.32 5.83
CA PRO A 104 4.46 20.36 4.82
C PRO A 104 3.07 20.62 4.21
N SER A 105 2.75 21.87 3.90
CA SER A 105 1.44 22.28 3.38
C SER A 105 1.08 21.66 2.03
N GLU A 106 2.09 21.29 1.24
CA GLU A 106 1.96 20.60 -0.06
C GLU A 106 1.59 19.12 0.05
N VAL A 107 1.61 18.53 1.25
CA VAL A 107 1.15 17.15 1.47
C VAL A 107 -0.37 17.12 1.49
N ASN A 108 -0.99 16.63 0.42
CA ASN A 108 -2.45 16.54 0.28
C ASN A 108 -3.00 15.18 0.66
N ALA A 109 -2.18 14.14 0.65
CA ALA A 109 -2.61 12.77 0.93
C ALA A 109 -1.61 12.00 1.78
N LEU A 110 -2.13 11.08 2.59
CA LEU A 110 -1.38 10.09 3.36
C LEU A 110 -1.76 8.69 2.89
N HIS A 111 -0.75 7.85 2.65
CA HIS A 111 -0.94 6.41 2.45
C HIS A 111 -0.24 5.65 3.57
N LEU A 112 -0.95 4.74 4.21
CA LEU A 112 -0.41 3.90 5.28
C LEU A 112 -0.97 2.48 5.22
N GLY A 113 -0.15 1.51 5.67
CA GLY A 113 -0.59 0.11 5.62
C GLY A 113 0.45 -0.88 6.13
N THR A 114 0.13 -2.15 5.98
CA THR A 114 0.98 -3.31 6.28
C THR A 114 1.63 -3.25 7.67
N LEU A 115 2.96 -3.33 7.76
CA LEU A 115 3.72 -3.33 9.02
C LEU A 115 3.50 -2.05 9.83
N GLY A 116 3.24 -0.92 9.16
CA GLY A 116 2.95 0.36 9.79
C GLY A 116 1.69 0.35 10.68
N LEU A 117 0.81 -0.62 10.49
CA LEU A 117 -0.41 -0.79 11.29
C LEU A 117 -0.28 -1.85 12.40
N VAL A 118 0.83 -2.59 12.41
CA VAL A 118 1.05 -3.73 13.32
C VAL A 118 2.15 -3.44 14.33
N LEU A 119 3.32 -2.98 13.85
CA LEU A 119 4.54 -2.92 14.65
C LEU A 119 4.57 -1.70 15.57
N GLN A 120 4.84 -1.93 16.84
CA GLN A 120 4.97 -0.88 17.84
C GLN A 120 6.45 -0.43 17.98
N PRO A 121 6.69 0.87 18.21
CA PRO A 121 5.75 1.99 18.44
C PRO A 121 5.17 2.62 17.15
N MET A 122 5.68 2.28 15.96
CA MET A 122 5.28 2.86 14.67
C MET A 122 3.76 2.88 14.48
N ALA A 123 3.07 1.79 14.82
CA ALA A 123 1.63 1.70 14.61
C ALA A 123 0.83 2.71 15.47
N SER A 124 1.28 3.00 16.69
CA SER A 124 0.67 4.04 17.53
C SER A 124 0.98 5.43 16.98
N SER A 125 2.23 5.68 16.59
CA SER A 125 2.67 6.96 16.00
C SER A 125 1.91 7.31 14.72
N LEU A 126 1.70 6.33 13.84
CA LEU A 126 0.93 6.52 12.60
C LEU A 126 -0.58 6.67 12.87
N THR A 127 -1.11 6.00 13.91
CA THR A 127 -2.51 6.19 14.32
C THR A 127 -2.74 7.62 14.80
N GLU A 128 -1.84 8.16 15.62
CA GLU A 128 -1.89 9.55 16.09
C GLU A 128 -1.75 10.55 14.92
N LEU A 129 -0.88 10.23 13.95
CA LEU A 129 -0.75 11.04 12.74
C LEU A 129 -2.06 11.11 11.96
N VAL A 130 -2.72 9.97 11.71
CA VAL A 130 -4.02 9.94 11.03
C VAL A 130 -5.06 10.75 11.79
N GLN A 131 -5.13 10.61 13.12
CA GLN A 131 -6.04 11.37 13.95
C GLN A 131 -5.82 12.89 13.86
N ARG A 132 -4.56 13.31 13.82
CA ARG A 132 -4.17 14.72 13.68
C ARG A 132 -4.55 15.31 12.33
N GLU A 133 -4.37 14.55 11.26
CA GLU A 133 -4.57 14.99 9.87
C GLU A 133 -6.00 14.74 9.36
N ASN A 134 -6.83 14.06 10.14
CA ASN A 134 -8.20 13.71 9.76
C ASN A 134 -9.01 14.97 9.39
N GLY A 135 -9.68 14.92 8.23
CA GLY A 135 -10.45 16.03 7.66
C GLY A 135 -9.60 17.15 7.03
N SER A 136 -8.28 17.13 7.20
CA SER A 136 -7.38 18.11 6.57
C SER A 136 -6.68 17.55 5.31
N ARG A 137 -6.51 16.23 5.24
CA ARG A 137 -5.82 15.52 4.15
C ARG A 137 -6.56 14.25 3.78
N LEU A 138 -6.46 13.85 2.53
CA LEU A 138 -6.93 12.54 2.09
C LEU A 138 -6.11 11.45 2.80
N VAL A 139 -6.77 10.49 3.42
CA VAL A 139 -6.13 9.32 4.01
C VAL A 139 -6.52 8.06 3.23
N MET A 140 -5.53 7.37 2.66
CA MET A 140 -5.70 6.04 2.07
C MET A 140 -5.13 4.99 3.01
N LEU A 141 -5.98 4.11 3.49
CA LEU A 141 -5.63 2.96 4.32
C LEU A 141 -5.54 1.71 3.46
N ASP A 142 -4.39 1.03 3.48
CA ASP A 142 -4.19 -0.30 2.87
C ASP A 142 -3.74 -1.30 3.95
N PRO A 143 -4.66 -2.00 4.61
CA PRO A 143 -4.32 -2.94 5.68
C PRO A 143 -3.28 -3.98 5.23
N ASN A 144 -3.43 -4.51 4.03
CA ASN A 144 -2.51 -5.48 3.43
C ASN A 144 -2.08 -6.53 4.47
N ILE A 145 -3.09 -7.22 5.01
CA ILE A 145 -3.01 -8.01 6.24
C ILE A 145 -2.02 -9.17 6.07
N ARG A 146 -1.15 -9.32 7.06
CA ARG A 146 -0.26 -10.47 7.18
C ARG A 146 -0.68 -11.28 8.40
N PRO A 147 -1.44 -12.39 8.23
CA PRO A 147 -2.00 -13.15 9.36
C PRO A 147 -0.98 -13.57 10.40
N VAL A 148 0.24 -13.90 9.98
CA VAL A 148 1.36 -14.26 10.87
C VAL A 148 1.75 -13.14 11.85
N LEU A 149 1.52 -11.88 11.48
CA LEU A 149 1.77 -10.70 12.32
C LEU A 149 0.50 -10.14 12.96
N ALA A 150 -0.65 -10.45 12.40
CA ALA A 150 -1.97 -9.97 12.84
C ALA A 150 -2.49 -10.79 14.04
N THR A 151 -1.60 -11.14 14.98
CA THR A 151 -1.90 -11.97 16.15
C THR A 151 -2.48 -11.12 17.27
N GLY A 152 -3.71 -11.33 17.63
CA GLY A 152 -4.36 -10.66 18.76
C GLY A 152 -5.33 -9.54 18.40
N PRO A 153 -6.16 -9.11 19.38
CA PRO A 153 -7.28 -8.22 19.16
C PRO A 153 -6.86 -6.77 18.85
N GLN A 154 -5.67 -6.34 19.28
CA GLN A 154 -5.24 -4.94 19.19
C GLN A 154 -5.11 -4.46 17.73
N TYR A 155 -4.66 -5.31 16.83
CA TYR A 155 -4.55 -4.97 15.41
C TYR A 155 -5.94 -4.77 14.79
N ARG A 156 -6.88 -5.67 15.07
CA ARG A 156 -8.26 -5.54 14.58
C ARG A 156 -8.93 -4.29 15.13
N LEU A 157 -8.79 -4.00 16.42
CA LEU A 157 -9.31 -2.78 17.05
C LEU A 157 -8.73 -1.52 16.40
N ARG A 158 -7.43 -1.52 16.09
CA ARG A 158 -6.78 -0.40 15.39
C ARG A 158 -7.37 -0.21 13.98
N LEU A 159 -7.54 -1.27 13.21
CA LEU A 159 -8.16 -1.17 11.88
C LEU A 159 -9.58 -0.62 11.96
N HIS A 160 -10.40 -1.12 12.89
CA HIS A 160 -11.74 -0.57 13.11
C HIS A 160 -11.75 0.89 13.56
N SER A 161 -10.70 1.35 14.25
CA SER A 161 -10.54 2.76 14.63
C SER A 161 -10.08 3.62 13.44
N LEU A 162 -9.23 3.12 12.55
CA LEU A 162 -8.67 3.88 11.44
C LEU A 162 -9.60 3.95 10.21
N ILE A 163 -10.40 2.90 9.97
CA ILE A 163 -11.34 2.86 8.83
C ILE A 163 -12.23 4.12 8.79
N PRO A 164 -12.93 4.52 9.87
CA PRO A 164 -13.78 5.71 9.82
C PRO A 164 -13.03 7.04 9.65
N GLN A 165 -11.72 7.04 9.84
CA GLN A 165 -10.84 8.20 9.68
C GLN A 165 -10.13 8.23 8.31
N SER A 166 -10.47 7.27 7.44
CA SER A 166 -9.88 7.14 6.11
C SER A 166 -10.85 7.63 5.04
N THR A 167 -10.33 8.38 4.07
CA THR A 167 -11.09 8.81 2.89
C THR A 167 -11.26 7.62 1.93
N ILE A 168 -10.17 6.84 1.77
CA ILE A 168 -10.12 5.67 0.90
C ILE A 168 -9.65 4.48 1.72
N VAL A 169 -10.33 3.35 1.57
CA VAL A 169 -9.86 2.05 2.05
C VAL A 169 -9.60 1.16 0.84
N LYS A 170 -8.35 0.78 0.63
CA LYS A 170 -7.96 -0.21 -0.39
C LYS A 170 -7.63 -1.51 0.32
N VAL A 171 -8.25 -2.59 -0.11
CA VAL A 171 -8.12 -3.93 0.48
C VAL A 171 -8.07 -5.00 -0.61
N SER A 172 -7.61 -6.19 -0.27
CA SER A 172 -7.84 -7.38 -1.08
C SER A 172 -9.12 -8.10 -0.65
N ALA A 173 -9.62 -9.02 -1.47
CA ALA A 173 -10.74 -9.89 -1.07
C ALA A 173 -10.37 -10.73 0.16
N GLU A 174 -9.11 -11.16 0.26
CA GLU A 174 -8.56 -11.90 1.40
C GLU A 174 -8.52 -11.05 2.66
N ASP A 175 -8.12 -9.78 2.58
CA ASP A 175 -8.16 -8.84 3.70
C ASP A 175 -9.59 -8.66 4.23
N LEU A 176 -10.57 -8.56 3.31
CA LEU A 176 -11.98 -8.45 3.70
C LEU A 176 -12.49 -9.71 4.38
N THR A 177 -12.12 -10.89 3.90
CA THR A 177 -12.45 -12.16 4.56
C THR A 177 -11.88 -12.23 5.98
N TRP A 178 -10.67 -11.68 6.20
CA TRP A 178 -10.09 -11.61 7.54
C TRP A 178 -10.81 -10.58 8.44
N LEU A 179 -11.18 -9.41 7.90
CA LEU A 179 -11.88 -8.34 8.63
C LEU A 179 -13.33 -8.70 8.94
N TYR A 180 -14.04 -9.27 7.97
CA TYR A 180 -15.47 -9.55 7.99
C TYR A 180 -15.73 -10.97 7.47
N PRO A 181 -15.43 -12.01 8.26
CA PRO A 181 -15.45 -13.42 7.80
C PRO A 181 -16.84 -13.91 7.36
N ASP A 182 -17.90 -13.27 7.82
CA ASP A 182 -19.29 -13.63 7.51
C ASP A 182 -19.87 -12.89 6.30
N LEU A 183 -19.09 -12.01 5.65
CA LEU A 183 -19.53 -11.18 4.53
C LEU A 183 -18.73 -11.49 3.27
N ASP A 184 -19.43 -11.45 2.11
CA ASP A 184 -18.72 -11.38 0.84
C ASP A 184 -18.05 -10.00 0.67
N TYR A 185 -17.16 -9.87 -0.32
CA TYR A 185 -16.37 -8.64 -0.48
C TYR A 185 -17.25 -7.41 -0.79
N ARG A 186 -18.44 -7.57 -1.38
CA ARG A 186 -19.38 -6.47 -1.69
C ARG A 186 -20.05 -5.98 -0.42
N ALA A 187 -20.61 -6.90 0.36
CA ALA A 187 -21.22 -6.58 1.64
C ALA A 187 -20.19 -6.01 2.65
N ALA A 188 -18.96 -6.51 2.63
CA ALA A 188 -17.88 -5.97 3.43
C ALA A 188 -17.49 -4.55 3.00
N ALA A 189 -17.45 -4.26 1.69
CA ALA A 189 -17.22 -2.91 1.18
C ALA A 189 -18.33 -1.94 1.59
N GLU A 190 -19.61 -2.35 1.56
CA GLU A 190 -20.74 -1.57 2.08
C GLU A 190 -20.55 -1.24 3.56
N ARG A 191 -20.14 -2.22 4.35
CA ARG A 191 -19.89 -2.02 5.77
C ARG A 191 -18.82 -0.98 6.05
N ILE A 192 -17.80 -0.92 5.18
CA ILE A 192 -16.74 0.09 5.24
C ILE A 192 -17.29 1.48 4.82
N LEU A 193 -18.12 1.57 3.78
CA LEU A 193 -18.76 2.81 3.36
C LEU A 193 -19.70 3.37 4.44
N GLU A 194 -20.44 2.51 5.15
CA GLU A 194 -21.29 2.89 6.27
C GLU A 194 -20.49 3.54 7.41
N ALA A 195 -19.22 3.20 7.58
CA ALA A 195 -18.34 3.82 8.57
C ALA A 195 -17.87 5.24 8.18
N GLY A 196 -18.23 5.74 6.99
CA GLY A 196 -17.93 7.11 6.54
C GLY A 196 -16.85 7.21 5.46
N VAL A 197 -16.26 6.10 5.04
CA VAL A 197 -15.29 6.05 3.93
C VAL A 197 -15.94 6.52 2.63
N ARG A 198 -15.22 7.29 1.82
CA ARG A 198 -15.73 7.85 0.55
C ARG A 198 -15.58 6.89 -0.62
N LEU A 199 -14.50 6.11 -0.64
CA LEU A 199 -14.19 5.16 -1.70
C LEU A 199 -13.59 3.87 -1.10
N VAL A 200 -14.18 2.74 -1.43
CA VAL A 200 -13.60 1.43 -1.14
C VAL A 200 -13.09 0.81 -2.44
N LEU A 201 -11.84 0.40 -2.45
CA LEU A 201 -11.18 -0.26 -3.56
C LEU A 201 -10.83 -1.69 -3.16
N VAL A 202 -11.34 -2.67 -3.90
CA VAL A 202 -11.06 -4.09 -3.63
C VAL A 202 -10.29 -4.69 -4.80
N THR A 203 -9.11 -5.24 -4.53
CA THR A 203 -8.36 -6.02 -5.51
C THR A 203 -8.88 -7.47 -5.52
N LEU A 204 -9.15 -7.99 -6.72
CA LEU A 204 -9.74 -9.32 -6.96
C LEU A 204 -8.76 -10.24 -7.73
N GLY A 205 -7.45 -9.99 -7.62
CA GLY A 205 -6.43 -10.74 -8.34
C GLY A 205 -6.64 -10.69 -9.85
N ALA A 206 -6.65 -11.84 -10.51
CA ALA A 206 -6.85 -11.94 -11.96
C ALA A 206 -8.23 -11.46 -12.43
N ALA A 207 -9.22 -11.41 -11.54
CA ALA A 207 -10.56 -10.89 -11.87
C ALA A 207 -10.59 -9.35 -11.97
N GLY A 208 -9.55 -8.66 -11.53
CA GLY A 208 -9.43 -7.20 -11.65
C GLY A 208 -9.68 -6.45 -10.35
N GLY A 209 -10.53 -5.42 -10.38
CA GLY A 209 -10.82 -4.58 -9.24
C GLY A 209 -12.31 -4.25 -9.12
N TYR A 210 -12.72 -3.97 -7.89
CA TYR A 210 -14.03 -3.46 -7.56
C TYR A 210 -13.88 -2.13 -6.82
N GLY A 211 -14.70 -1.16 -7.18
CA GLY A 211 -14.76 0.14 -6.54
C GLY A 211 -16.18 0.45 -6.09
N ALA A 212 -16.32 0.89 -4.86
CA ALA A 212 -17.60 1.27 -4.26
C ALA A 212 -17.53 2.67 -3.65
N THR A 213 -18.54 3.47 -3.95
CA THR A 213 -18.88 4.73 -3.29
C THR A 213 -20.33 4.63 -2.81
N ARG A 214 -20.84 5.62 -2.09
CA ARG A 214 -22.27 5.63 -1.69
C ARG A 214 -23.23 5.56 -2.89
N ASN A 215 -22.80 5.98 -4.07
CA ASN A 215 -23.68 6.15 -5.25
C ASN A 215 -23.34 5.20 -6.41
N SER A 216 -22.25 4.46 -6.32
CA SER A 216 -21.83 3.60 -7.44
C SER A 216 -21.02 2.41 -6.99
N HIS A 217 -21.23 1.27 -7.65
CA HIS A 217 -20.61 -0.02 -7.40
C HIS A 217 -20.22 -0.62 -8.75
N LEU A 218 -18.92 -0.70 -9.01
CA LEU A 218 -18.38 -1.06 -10.31
C LEU A 218 -17.28 -2.10 -10.19
N SER A 219 -17.23 -2.99 -11.16
CA SER A 219 -16.12 -3.94 -11.32
C SER A 219 -15.46 -3.74 -12.67
N VAL A 220 -14.14 -3.79 -12.70
CA VAL A 220 -13.34 -3.70 -13.92
C VAL A 220 -12.43 -4.92 -13.99
N SER A 221 -12.41 -5.60 -15.13
CA SER A 221 -11.53 -6.76 -15.37
C SER A 221 -10.07 -6.32 -15.49
N ALA A 222 -9.16 -7.13 -14.97
CA ALA A 222 -7.75 -6.92 -15.20
C ALA A 222 -7.37 -7.18 -16.67
N PRO A 223 -6.39 -6.44 -17.23
CA PRO A 223 -5.78 -6.82 -18.49
C PRO A 223 -5.24 -8.24 -18.47
N THR A 224 -5.45 -8.99 -19.54
CA THR A 224 -4.85 -10.34 -19.69
C THR A 224 -3.36 -10.22 -19.88
N ILE A 225 -2.57 -10.82 -18.99
CA ILE A 225 -1.11 -10.78 -18.98
C ILE A 225 -0.52 -12.18 -18.75
N LYS A 226 0.76 -12.33 -19.08
CA LYS A 226 1.56 -13.46 -18.57
C LYS A 226 2.14 -13.06 -17.22
N VAL A 227 1.63 -13.66 -16.16
CA VAL A 227 2.10 -13.41 -14.78
C VAL A 227 3.50 -14.00 -14.61
N VAL A 228 4.42 -13.19 -14.09
CA VAL A 228 5.77 -13.58 -13.65
C VAL A 228 5.84 -13.62 -12.13
N ASP A 229 5.32 -12.57 -11.46
CA ASP A 229 5.29 -12.44 -10.01
C ASP A 229 4.07 -11.59 -9.62
N THR A 230 3.47 -11.83 -8.48
CA THR A 230 2.32 -11.05 -7.97
C THR A 230 2.72 -10.05 -6.88
N ILE A 231 3.99 -10.06 -6.45
CA ILE A 231 4.50 -9.17 -5.41
C ILE A 231 4.39 -7.70 -5.88
N GLY A 232 3.82 -6.86 -5.01
CA GLY A 232 3.66 -5.42 -5.27
C GLY A 232 2.52 -5.03 -6.21
N GLY A 233 1.78 -5.98 -6.78
CA GLY A 233 0.62 -5.69 -7.63
C GLY A 233 -0.45 -4.87 -6.91
N GLY A 234 -0.78 -5.24 -5.67
CA GLY A 234 -1.70 -4.50 -4.81
C GLY A 234 -1.19 -3.09 -4.44
N ASP A 235 0.12 -2.97 -4.19
CA ASP A 235 0.76 -1.69 -3.87
C ASP A 235 0.73 -0.76 -5.09
N ALA A 236 1.01 -1.29 -6.29
CA ALA A 236 0.94 -0.55 -7.55
C ALA A 236 -0.50 -0.14 -7.91
N PHE A 237 -1.49 -0.99 -7.60
CA PHE A 237 -2.90 -0.65 -7.76
C PHE A 237 -3.27 0.57 -6.89
N GLY A 238 -2.94 0.56 -5.59
CA GLY A 238 -3.20 1.66 -4.68
C GLY A 238 -2.48 2.95 -5.08
N ALA A 239 -1.20 2.84 -5.47
CA ALA A 239 -0.43 3.97 -5.99
C ALA A 239 -1.05 4.57 -7.25
N ALA A 240 -1.50 3.74 -8.19
CA ALA A 240 -2.16 4.22 -9.41
C ALA A 240 -3.50 4.92 -9.12
N ALA A 241 -4.26 4.45 -8.13
CA ALA A 241 -5.47 5.15 -7.70
C ALA A 241 -5.17 6.56 -7.19
N LEU A 242 -4.15 6.71 -6.32
CA LEU A 242 -3.70 8.02 -5.85
C LEU A 242 -3.13 8.90 -6.98
N ALA A 243 -2.37 8.31 -7.93
CA ALA A 243 -1.85 9.03 -9.07
C ALA A 243 -2.98 9.52 -10.01
N TRP A 244 -4.02 8.72 -10.21
CA TRP A 244 -5.19 9.10 -10.98
C TRP A 244 -5.93 10.28 -10.36
N LEU A 245 -6.05 10.29 -9.03
CA LEU A 245 -6.66 11.40 -8.27
C LEU A 245 -5.79 12.65 -8.32
N PHE A 246 -4.46 12.50 -8.16
CA PHE A 246 -3.51 13.60 -8.26
C PHE A 246 -3.59 14.33 -9.61
N ASP A 247 -3.63 13.58 -10.72
CA ASP A 247 -3.75 14.14 -12.08
C ASP A 247 -5.02 14.98 -12.29
N ARG A 248 -5.99 14.90 -11.39
CA ARG A 248 -7.31 15.56 -11.46
C ARG A 248 -7.56 16.56 -10.34
N ASP A 249 -6.51 16.88 -9.56
CA ASP A 249 -6.63 17.72 -8.36
C ASP A 249 -7.71 17.22 -7.37
N ALA A 250 -7.88 15.89 -7.30
CA ALA A 250 -8.93 15.24 -6.52
C ALA A 250 -8.40 14.57 -5.24
N LEU A 251 -7.20 14.94 -4.78
CA LEU A 251 -6.68 14.50 -3.47
C LEU A 251 -7.30 15.34 -2.34
N ASP A 252 -8.57 15.08 -2.06
CA ASP A 252 -9.39 15.84 -1.12
C ASP A 252 -10.01 14.89 -0.07
N PRO A 253 -10.03 15.23 1.23
CA PRO A 253 -10.72 14.43 2.25
C PRO A 253 -12.22 14.28 2.00
N GLU A 254 -12.87 15.26 1.35
CA GLU A 254 -14.28 15.21 0.95
C GLU A 254 -14.52 14.58 -0.43
N LEU A 255 -13.59 13.71 -0.85
CA LEU A 255 -13.59 13.03 -2.16
C LEU A 255 -15.00 12.68 -2.65
N SER A 256 -15.32 13.11 -3.87
CA SER A 256 -16.57 12.79 -4.55
C SER A 256 -16.30 12.40 -6.00
N LEU A 257 -16.68 11.18 -6.37
CA LEU A 257 -16.43 10.61 -7.69
C LEU A 257 -17.74 10.18 -8.34
N THR A 258 -17.86 10.42 -9.64
CA THR A 258 -18.93 9.85 -10.46
C THR A 258 -18.64 8.38 -10.77
N ALA A 259 -19.65 7.62 -11.21
CA ALA A 259 -19.45 6.24 -11.65
C ALA A 259 -18.37 6.12 -12.74
N LYS A 260 -18.32 7.08 -13.68
CA LYS A 260 -17.32 7.12 -14.75
C LYS A 260 -15.90 7.38 -14.21
N ASP A 261 -15.79 8.21 -13.18
CA ASP A 261 -14.50 8.44 -12.51
C ASP A 261 -14.00 7.17 -11.83
N VAL A 262 -14.88 6.47 -11.08
CA VAL A 262 -14.55 5.20 -10.44
C VAL A 262 -14.13 4.15 -11.46
N GLU A 263 -14.83 4.03 -12.58
CA GLU A 263 -14.48 3.11 -13.67
C GLU A 263 -13.08 3.41 -14.23
N SER A 264 -12.82 4.67 -14.57
CA SER A 264 -11.54 5.11 -15.13
C SER A 264 -10.38 4.94 -14.14
N LEU A 265 -10.61 5.23 -12.85
CA LEU A 265 -9.65 5.00 -11.77
C LEU A 265 -9.31 3.51 -11.65
N LEU A 266 -10.33 2.64 -11.65
CA LEU A 266 -10.14 1.19 -11.59
C LEU A 266 -9.37 0.66 -12.79
N GLN A 267 -9.70 1.10 -14.00
CA GLN A 267 -8.98 0.71 -15.22
C GLN A 267 -7.50 1.08 -15.13
N PHE A 268 -7.19 2.30 -14.72
CA PHE A 268 -5.82 2.76 -14.54
C PHE A 268 -5.07 1.98 -13.46
N SER A 269 -5.74 1.69 -12.35
CA SER A 269 -5.18 0.91 -11.22
C SER A 269 -4.92 -0.55 -11.61
N CYS A 270 -5.86 -1.19 -12.31
CA CYS A 270 -5.69 -2.56 -12.83
C CYS A 270 -4.54 -2.65 -13.82
N LEU A 271 -4.37 -1.64 -14.69
CA LEU A 271 -3.25 -1.60 -15.63
C LEU A 271 -1.91 -1.56 -14.92
N ALA A 272 -1.74 -0.69 -13.91
CA ALA A 272 -0.51 -0.59 -13.13
C ALA A 272 -0.18 -1.89 -12.39
N ALA A 273 -1.19 -2.49 -11.76
CA ALA A 273 -1.05 -3.78 -11.09
C ALA A 273 -0.64 -4.89 -12.06
N SER A 274 -1.30 -4.96 -13.23
CA SER A 274 -0.99 -5.96 -14.26
C SER A 274 0.43 -5.80 -14.79
N LEU A 275 0.87 -4.58 -15.12
CA LEU A 275 2.25 -4.32 -15.57
C LEU A 275 3.28 -4.71 -14.51
N THR A 276 3.01 -4.45 -13.23
CA THR A 276 3.86 -4.91 -12.12
C THR A 276 3.98 -6.42 -12.12
N CYS A 277 2.86 -7.14 -12.29
CA CYS A 277 2.84 -8.60 -12.27
C CYS A 277 3.53 -9.26 -13.48
N THR A 278 3.94 -8.52 -14.52
CA THR A 278 4.75 -9.05 -15.64
C THR A 278 6.25 -9.10 -15.35
N ARG A 279 6.69 -8.67 -14.17
CA ARG A 279 8.09 -8.51 -13.77
C ARG A 279 8.39 -9.26 -12.48
N PRO A 280 9.63 -9.69 -12.24
CA PRO A 280 10.01 -10.29 -10.97
C PRO A 280 10.07 -9.23 -9.86
N GLY A 281 9.53 -9.55 -8.70
CA GLY A 281 9.48 -8.68 -7.53
C GLY A 281 8.54 -7.48 -7.69
N ALA A 282 8.52 -6.60 -6.68
CA ALA A 282 7.69 -5.39 -6.68
C ALA A 282 8.29 -4.29 -7.57
N GLU A 283 8.19 -4.45 -8.88
CA GLU A 283 8.75 -3.53 -9.87
C GLU A 283 7.65 -2.79 -10.62
N PRO A 284 7.16 -1.63 -10.08
CA PRO A 284 6.03 -0.90 -10.65
C PRO A 284 6.40 -0.23 -11.99
N PRO A 285 5.40 0.03 -12.86
CA PRO A 285 5.62 0.68 -14.14
C PRO A 285 6.00 2.17 -13.97
N TRP A 286 6.72 2.68 -14.97
CA TRP A 286 6.88 4.11 -15.18
C TRP A 286 5.65 4.71 -15.85
N ARG A 287 5.43 6.02 -15.69
CA ARG A 287 4.30 6.74 -16.32
C ARG A 287 4.25 6.53 -17.84
N SER A 288 5.38 6.49 -18.51
CA SER A 288 5.48 6.27 -19.96
C SER A 288 4.99 4.90 -20.43
N GLU A 289 4.92 3.92 -19.52
CA GLU A 289 4.46 2.56 -19.79
C GLU A 289 2.94 2.40 -19.58
N MET A 290 2.29 3.37 -18.93
CA MET A 290 0.86 3.37 -18.61
C MET A 290 0.02 3.71 -19.85
N ARG A 291 0.10 2.86 -20.86
CA ARG A 291 -0.69 2.98 -22.10
C ARG A 291 -1.61 1.78 -22.19
N PHE A 292 -2.92 2.05 -22.34
CA PHE A 292 -3.84 0.98 -22.66
C PHE A 292 -3.45 0.39 -24.02
N PRO A 293 -3.40 -0.97 -24.15
CA PRO A 293 -3.30 -1.57 -25.47
C PRO A 293 -4.46 -1.06 -26.33
N PRO A 294 -4.27 -0.81 -27.64
CA PRO A 294 -5.38 -0.45 -28.51
C PRO A 294 -6.49 -1.50 -28.36
N ALA A 295 -7.74 -1.04 -28.28
CA ALA A 295 -8.90 -1.91 -28.25
C ALA A 295 -8.84 -2.82 -29.48
N SER A 296 -8.79 -4.14 -29.25
CA SER A 296 -8.79 -5.18 -30.29
C SER A 296 -10.14 -5.27 -31.00
#